data_92cf276968e8374df43401f7285ed2cf
#
_entry.id   92cf276968e8374df43401f7285ed2cf
#
_cell.length_a   1.000
_cell.length_b   1.000
_cell.length_c   1.000
_cell.angle_alpha   90.00
_cell.angle_beta   90.00
_cell.angle_gamma   90.00
#
_symmetry.space_group_name_H-M   'P 1'
#
loop_
_entity.id
_entity.type
_entity.pdbx_description
1 polymer ?
#
loop_
_entity_poly.entity_id
_entity_poly.type
_entity_poly.pdbx_seq_one_letter_code
_entity_poly.pdbx_strand_id
1 'polypeptide(L)'
;MKLRYLFLAAVLFAGACSRPSETFSTGIIPVPQHVNWGEGTFRMPRTLTYVTDLEGQEKADLAAWMERSVAGRFFPVPFVEALEGDIPALRLRIADKGAPESYRLDVVRDSMTITAPDAAGLFYGLQSLAQLAEHTGQRIPAVTIEDAPRFAYRGFMLDVSRHFRDKEFVKRQLDLLARYKLNRFHWHLTDGAGWRIEIKKYPELTDFAAWRPYSCYTDWYYGDRRYCRRDDPAAEGGYYTQEEIREVVDYARALHITVIPEIEMPGHSEEVLATYPQLACSGKPYVNKDLCIGNEETFEFLKNVLSEVIELFPSEYIHIGGDEADKASWATCPCCRTRMRQEGLEDVDGLQSYLVHRVEVFLNGKGRRLLGWDEILQGGLAPDATVMSWRGSEGGIAAARAGHQAVMTPNSYCYLDYCQDDPTREP
;
A
#
# COMPACT_ATOMS: atom_id res chain seq x y z
N MET A 1 -70.30 43.22 -52.27
CA MET A 1 -69.27 43.52 -51.25
C MET A 1 -69.21 42.33 -50.28
N LYS A 2 -68.14 41.52 -50.35
CA LYS A 2 -68.00 40.27 -49.57
C LYS A 2 -66.98 40.48 -48.46
N LEU A 3 -67.43 40.37 -47.21
CA LEU A 3 -66.61 40.46 -46.00
C LEU A 3 -65.95 39.09 -45.74
N ARG A 4 -64.60 39.00 -45.75
CA ARG A 4 -63.85 37.78 -45.46
C ARG A 4 -63.45 37.84 -43.99
N TYR A 5 -63.90 36.86 -43.20
CA TYR A 5 -63.44 36.64 -41.82
C TYR A 5 -62.13 35.85 -41.87
N LEU A 6 -61.08 36.44 -41.31
CA LEU A 6 -59.82 35.78 -41.06
C LEU A 6 -59.87 35.12 -39.67
N PHE A 7 -59.87 33.80 -39.58
CA PHE A 7 -59.68 33.06 -38.30
C PHE A 7 -58.18 32.92 -38.08
N LEU A 8 -57.73 33.58 -36.99
CA LEU A 8 -56.34 33.41 -36.47
C LEU A 8 -56.36 32.26 -35.50
N ALA A 9 -55.83 31.08 -35.87
CA ALA A 9 -55.62 29.96 -34.97
C ALA A 9 -54.28 30.18 -34.19
N ALA A 10 -54.39 30.53 -32.91
CA ALA A 10 -53.25 30.57 -32.03
C ALA A 10 -52.92 29.14 -31.60
N VAL A 11 -51.85 28.56 -32.16
CA VAL A 11 -51.27 27.29 -31.71
C VAL A 11 -50.40 27.59 -30.47
N LEU A 12 -50.89 27.26 -29.30
CA LEU A 12 -50.10 27.24 -28.05
C LEU A 12 -49.14 26.06 -28.14
N PHE A 13 -47.89 26.33 -28.49
CA PHE A 13 -46.79 25.40 -28.23
C PHE A 13 -46.51 25.39 -26.73
N ALA A 14 -47.08 24.42 -26.03
CA ALA A 14 -46.55 24.01 -24.71
C ALA A 14 -45.20 23.35 -24.93
N GLY A 15 -44.15 24.14 -25.02
CA GLY A 15 -42.79 23.69 -24.94
C GLY A 15 -42.56 23.11 -23.54
N ALA A 16 -42.66 21.79 -23.40
CA ALA A 16 -42.10 21.08 -22.26
C ALA A 16 -40.60 21.35 -22.29
N CYS A 17 -40.14 22.36 -21.56
CA CYS A 17 -38.74 22.47 -21.18
C CYS A 17 -38.43 21.27 -20.31
N SER A 18 -37.98 20.18 -20.94
CA SER A 18 -37.20 19.19 -20.25
C SER A 18 -35.93 19.93 -19.75
N ARG A 19 -35.90 20.26 -18.49
CA ARG A 19 -34.65 20.68 -17.85
C ARG A 19 -33.63 19.58 -18.19
N PRO A 20 -32.44 19.90 -18.75
CA PRO A 20 -31.39 18.91 -18.86
C PRO A 20 -31.24 18.31 -17.45
N SER A 21 -31.26 17.00 -17.34
CA SER A 21 -30.96 16.32 -16.11
C SER A 21 -29.57 16.81 -15.70
N GLU A 22 -29.50 17.56 -14.62
CA GLU A 22 -28.21 17.89 -14.01
C GLU A 22 -27.52 16.54 -13.76
N THR A 23 -26.49 16.22 -14.51
CA THR A 23 -25.65 15.05 -14.29
C THR A 23 -24.83 15.37 -13.06
N PHE A 24 -25.34 14.99 -11.89
CA PHE A 24 -24.58 15.10 -10.64
C PHE A 24 -23.35 14.19 -10.72
N SER A 25 -22.19 14.74 -10.45
CA SER A 25 -20.99 13.96 -10.17
C SER A 25 -20.92 13.68 -8.68
N THR A 26 -20.50 12.49 -8.28
CA THR A 26 -20.26 12.16 -6.86
C THR A 26 -18.98 12.78 -6.33
N GLY A 27 -18.01 13.07 -7.17
CA GLY A 27 -16.64 13.42 -6.78
C GLY A 27 -15.87 12.29 -6.06
N ILE A 28 -16.42 11.08 -6.00
CA ILE A 28 -15.84 9.94 -5.30
C ILE A 28 -14.78 9.24 -6.17
N ILE A 29 -13.63 8.99 -5.60
CA ILE A 29 -12.51 8.25 -6.21
C ILE A 29 -12.13 7.10 -5.24
N PRO A 30 -12.06 5.85 -5.74
CA PRO A 30 -12.48 5.36 -7.07
C PRO A 30 -13.98 5.57 -7.32
N VAL A 31 -14.35 5.67 -8.59
CA VAL A 31 -15.75 5.82 -8.97
C VAL A 31 -16.55 4.60 -8.52
N PRO A 32 -17.65 4.77 -7.77
CA PRO A 32 -18.47 3.65 -7.32
C PRO A 32 -19.10 2.88 -8.48
N GLN A 33 -19.34 1.57 -8.27
CA GLN A 33 -19.91 0.71 -9.31
C GLN A 33 -21.34 1.14 -9.72
N HIS A 34 -22.16 1.52 -8.73
CA HIS A 34 -23.55 1.94 -8.99
C HIS A 34 -23.88 3.18 -8.19
N VAL A 35 -24.46 4.16 -8.88
CA VAL A 35 -24.92 5.42 -8.29
C VAL A 35 -26.32 5.73 -8.81
N ASN A 36 -27.30 5.81 -7.92
CA ASN A 36 -28.69 6.14 -8.24
C ASN A 36 -29.10 7.39 -7.48
N TRP A 37 -29.30 8.50 -8.20
CA TRP A 37 -29.75 9.76 -7.62
C TRP A 37 -31.25 9.71 -7.33
N GLY A 38 -31.62 10.15 -6.12
CA GLY A 38 -33.02 10.25 -5.67
C GLY A 38 -33.53 11.68 -5.63
N GLU A 39 -34.74 11.83 -5.15
CA GLU A 39 -35.35 13.16 -4.94
C GLU A 39 -35.09 13.67 -3.52
N GLY A 40 -34.72 14.93 -3.41
CA GLY A 40 -34.49 15.60 -2.14
C GLY A 40 -33.00 15.82 -1.84
N THR A 41 -32.75 16.35 -0.64
CA THR A 41 -31.40 16.75 -0.24
C THR A 41 -31.26 16.59 1.26
N PHE A 42 -30.25 15.90 1.73
CA PHE A 42 -29.85 15.87 3.13
C PHE A 42 -29.07 17.17 3.44
N ARG A 43 -29.45 17.82 4.55
CA ARG A 43 -28.73 18.99 5.06
C ARG A 43 -27.78 18.55 6.17
N MET A 44 -26.50 18.69 5.96
CA MET A 44 -25.50 18.39 6.97
C MET A 44 -25.71 19.24 8.22
N PRO A 45 -25.94 18.64 9.39
CA PRO A 45 -26.07 19.38 10.64
C PRO A 45 -24.72 19.93 11.10
N ARG A 46 -24.69 20.75 12.16
CA ARG A 46 -23.43 21.21 12.76
C ARG A 46 -22.65 20.09 13.45
N THR A 47 -23.33 19.06 13.88
CA THR A 47 -22.80 17.84 14.49
C THR A 47 -23.61 16.67 13.98
N LEU A 48 -22.95 15.65 13.49
CA LEU A 48 -23.57 14.46 12.91
C LEU A 48 -23.71 13.38 14.00
N THR A 49 -24.97 13.15 14.44
CA THR A 49 -25.26 12.05 15.37
C THR A 49 -25.20 10.71 14.64
N TYR A 50 -24.54 9.72 15.22
CA TYR A 50 -24.42 8.39 14.62
C TYR A 50 -24.72 7.26 15.60
N VAL A 51 -25.07 6.10 15.05
CA VAL A 51 -25.13 4.81 15.75
C VAL A 51 -24.42 3.76 14.88
N THR A 52 -23.78 2.80 15.52
CA THR A 52 -23.06 1.72 14.83
C THR A 52 -23.36 0.36 15.46
N ASP A 53 -23.37 -0.68 14.62
CA ASP A 53 -23.43 -2.08 15.06
C ASP A 53 -22.03 -2.63 15.41
N LEU A 54 -20.95 -1.87 15.17
CA LEU A 54 -19.60 -2.26 15.57
C LEU A 54 -19.45 -2.23 17.09
N GLU A 55 -18.65 -3.16 17.61
CA GLU A 55 -18.34 -3.30 19.03
C GLU A 55 -16.82 -3.40 19.24
N GLY A 56 -16.38 -3.34 20.49
CA GLY A 56 -14.99 -3.56 20.89
C GLY A 56 -13.97 -2.67 20.16
N GLN A 57 -12.90 -3.29 19.65
CA GLN A 57 -11.81 -2.56 19.01
C GLN A 57 -12.21 -1.90 17.70
N GLU A 58 -13.06 -2.52 16.89
CA GLU A 58 -13.51 -1.95 15.62
C GLU A 58 -14.31 -0.65 15.83
N LYS A 59 -15.16 -0.61 16.87
CA LYS A 59 -15.85 0.61 17.26
C LYS A 59 -14.89 1.70 17.72
N ALA A 60 -13.88 1.34 18.52
CA ALA A 60 -12.86 2.28 19.00
C ALA A 60 -12.02 2.84 17.84
N ASP A 61 -11.62 2.01 16.90
CA ASP A 61 -10.87 2.41 15.70
C ASP A 61 -11.68 3.37 14.82
N LEU A 62 -12.97 3.06 14.62
CA LEU A 62 -13.91 3.92 13.89
C LEU A 62 -14.05 5.29 14.55
N ALA A 63 -14.26 5.33 15.86
CA ALA A 63 -14.40 6.59 16.61
C ALA A 63 -13.11 7.43 16.53
N ALA A 64 -11.94 6.81 16.66
CA ALA A 64 -10.65 7.47 16.51
C ALA A 64 -10.44 8.01 15.10
N TRP A 65 -10.84 7.27 14.06
CA TRP A 65 -10.82 7.77 12.69
C TRP A 65 -11.78 8.96 12.49
N MET A 66 -13.01 8.89 13.01
CA MET A 66 -13.98 9.99 12.93
C MET A 66 -13.41 11.28 13.54
N GLU A 67 -12.79 11.20 14.69
CA GLU A 67 -12.15 12.35 15.34
C GLU A 67 -11.01 12.92 14.49
N ARG A 68 -10.09 12.07 14.02
CA ARG A 68 -8.99 12.49 13.16
C ARG A 68 -9.46 13.08 11.83
N SER A 69 -10.50 12.51 11.23
CA SER A 69 -11.04 12.98 9.94
C SER A 69 -11.56 14.41 10.00
N VAL A 70 -12.15 14.80 11.11
CA VAL A 70 -12.61 16.18 11.36
C VAL A 70 -11.41 17.11 11.59
N ALA A 71 -10.45 16.70 12.43
CA ALA A 71 -9.24 17.46 12.71
C ALA A 71 -8.39 17.67 11.43
N GLY A 72 -8.29 16.65 10.58
CA GLY A 72 -7.61 16.67 9.28
C GLY A 72 -8.41 17.34 8.15
N ARG A 73 -9.66 17.80 8.43
CA ARG A 73 -10.58 18.40 7.46
C ARG A 73 -11.02 17.47 6.33
N PHE A 74 -10.94 16.15 6.53
CA PHE A 74 -11.48 15.16 5.61
C PHE A 74 -12.99 14.97 5.74
N PHE A 75 -13.58 15.42 6.87
CA PHE A 75 -15.01 15.43 7.09
C PHE A 75 -15.47 16.80 7.61
N PRO A 76 -16.62 17.33 7.14
CA PRO A 76 -16.99 18.74 7.35
C PRO A 76 -17.52 19.06 8.75
N VAL A 77 -17.96 18.07 9.51
CA VAL A 77 -18.59 18.27 10.83
C VAL A 77 -18.19 17.19 11.83
N PRO A 78 -18.17 17.49 13.14
CA PRO A 78 -17.90 16.49 14.18
C PRO A 78 -19.00 15.41 14.24
N PHE A 79 -18.56 14.21 14.65
CA PHE A 79 -19.42 13.08 14.93
C PHE A 79 -19.70 12.98 16.44
N VAL A 80 -20.93 12.62 16.81
CA VAL A 80 -21.30 12.32 18.19
C VAL A 80 -22.16 11.06 18.20
N GLU A 81 -21.83 10.10 19.06
CA GLU A 81 -22.65 8.90 19.21
C GLU A 81 -24.03 9.28 19.81
N ALA A 82 -25.09 8.77 19.21
CA ALA A 82 -26.45 9.02 19.64
C ALA A 82 -26.73 8.34 20.98
N LEU A 83 -27.45 9.03 21.88
CA LEU A 83 -27.91 8.45 23.13
C LEU A 83 -29.19 7.64 22.91
N GLU A 84 -29.56 6.84 23.93
CA GLU A 84 -30.80 6.08 23.90
C GLU A 84 -32.01 7.05 23.78
N GLY A 85 -32.83 6.80 22.76
CA GLY A 85 -33.99 7.64 22.44
C GLY A 85 -33.73 8.73 21.39
N ASP A 86 -32.49 8.99 21.02
CA ASP A 86 -32.16 9.92 19.95
C ASP A 86 -32.48 9.33 18.56
N ILE A 87 -32.76 10.21 17.60
CA ILE A 87 -32.88 9.84 16.20
C ILE A 87 -31.51 10.11 15.51
N PRO A 88 -30.70 9.10 15.27
CA PRO A 88 -29.40 9.33 14.65
C PRO A 88 -29.55 9.73 13.19
N ALA A 89 -28.74 10.70 12.77
CA ALA A 89 -28.67 11.15 11.38
C ALA A 89 -27.86 10.18 10.49
N LEU A 90 -26.91 9.44 11.06
CA LEU A 90 -26.11 8.43 10.37
C LEU A 90 -26.24 7.07 11.08
N ARG A 91 -26.52 6.04 10.31
CA ARG A 91 -26.56 4.64 10.78
C ARG A 91 -25.53 3.81 10.07
N LEU A 92 -24.71 3.10 10.84
CA LEU A 92 -23.70 2.16 10.36
C LEU A 92 -24.12 0.74 10.72
N ARG A 93 -24.55 -0.05 9.75
CA ARG A 93 -25.20 -1.35 9.94
C ARG A 93 -24.38 -2.48 9.36
N ILE A 94 -24.22 -3.54 10.13
CA ILE A 94 -23.65 -4.79 9.63
C ILE A 94 -24.77 -5.62 8.99
N ALA A 95 -24.55 -6.04 7.76
CA ALA A 95 -25.44 -6.90 7.00
C ALA A 95 -25.04 -8.38 7.19
N ASP A 96 -26.03 -9.27 7.17
CA ASP A 96 -25.78 -10.71 7.28
C ASP A 96 -25.04 -11.30 6.08
N LYS A 97 -25.04 -10.63 4.92
CA LYS A 97 -24.48 -11.11 3.66
C LYS A 97 -23.93 -9.96 2.82
N GLY A 98 -22.90 -10.27 2.05
CA GLY A 98 -22.29 -9.35 1.09
C GLY A 98 -20.92 -9.85 0.65
N ALA A 99 -20.35 -9.26 -0.40
CA ALA A 99 -18.96 -9.47 -0.74
C ALA A 99 -18.06 -8.74 0.29
N PRO A 100 -16.92 -9.31 0.67
CA PRO A 100 -15.99 -8.62 1.58
C PRO A 100 -15.69 -7.19 1.12
N GLU A 101 -15.63 -6.25 2.07
CA GLU A 101 -15.32 -4.83 1.81
C GLU A 101 -16.37 -4.08 0.97
N SER A 102 -17.50 -4.70 0.59
CA SER A 102 -18.59 -4.02 -0.11
C SER A 102 -19.38 -3.13 0.83
N TYR A 103 -20.07 -2.13 0.28
CA TYR A 103 -20.99 -1.30 1.05
C TYR A 103 -22.13 -0.77 0.19
N ARG A 104 -23.24 -0.41 0.88
CA ARG A 104 -24.33 0.39 0.36
C ARG A 104 -24.44 1.65 1.21
N LEU A 105 -24.41 2.83 0.57
CA LEU A 105 -24.67 4.13 1.18
C LEU A 105 -26.00 4.66 0.65
N ASP A 106 -26.97 4.83 1.53
CA ASP A 106 -28.24 5.49 1.25
C ASP A 106 -28.28 6.87 1.93
N VAL A 107 -28.41 7.92 1.14
CA VAL A 107 -28.66 9.29 1.60
C VAL A 107 -30.08 9.66 1.24
N VAL A 108 -30.88 9.96 2.24
CA VAL A 108 -32.25 10.47 2.07
C VAL A 108 -32.39 11.83 2.79
N ARG A 109 -33.55 12.47 2.67
CA ARG A 109 -33.75 13.83 3.20
C ARG A 109 -33.35 14.02 4.67
N ASP A 110 -33.65 13.05 5.53
CA ASP A 110 -33.58 13.21 6.98
C ASP A 110 -32.54 12.25 7.64
N SER A 111 -31.93 11.36 6.88
CA SER A 111 -30.95 10.40 7.41
C SER A 111 -30.02 9.85 6.34
N MET A 112 -28.92 9.26 6.81
CA MET A 112 -27.95 8.49 6.01
C MET A 112 -27.77 7.10 6.64
N THR A 113 -27.62 6.08 5.80
CA THR A 113 -27.33 4.72 6.27
C THR A 113 -26.22 4.14 5.43
N ILE A 114 -25.21 3.57 6.09
CA ILE A 114 -24.19 2.74 5.45
C ILE A 114 -24.43 1.32 5.96
N THR A 115 -24.59 0.40 5.01
CA THR A 115 -24.77 -1.03 5.29
C THR A 115 -23.65 -1.81 4.60
N ALA A 116 -22.97 -2.68 5.34
CA ALA A 116 -21.83 -3.46 4.84
C ALA A 116 -21.76 -4.82 5.53
N PRO A 117 -21.14 -5.85 4.93
CA PRO A 117 -20.99 -7.17 5.55
C PRO A 117 -19.91 -7.20 6.63
N ASP A 118 -19.01 -6.20 6.66
CA ASP A 118 -17.86 -6.12 7.55
C ASP A 118 -17.49 -4.67 7.91
N ALA A 119 -16.61 -4.52 8.90
CA ALA A 119 -16.15 -3.21 9.37
C ALA A 119 -15.41 -2.42 8.29
N ALA A 120 -14.64 -3.11 7.42
CA ALA A 120 -13.92 -2.47 6.31
C ALA A 120 -14.89 -1.86 5.29
N GLY A 121 -15.98 -2.55 4.95
CA GLY A 121 -17.03 -2.02 4.09
C GLY A 121 -17.72 -0.79 4.69
N LEU A 122 -18.03 -0.80 5.99
CA LEU A 122 -18.56 0.39 6.69
C LEU A 122 -17.56 1.56 6.60
N PHE A 123 -16.27 1.28 6.81
CA PHE A 123 -15.22 2.28 6.71
C PHE A 123 -15.12 2.87 5.30
N TYR A 124 -15.16 2.03 4.25
CA TYR A 124 -15.13 2.51 2.86
C TYR A 124 -16.38 3.27 2.45
N GLY A 125 -17.54 2.91 3.01
CA GLY A 125 -18.77 3.69 2.87
C GLY A 125 -18.63 5.10 3.49
N LEU A 126 -17.94 5.21 4.64
CA LEU A 126 -17.63 6.49 5.27
C LEU A 126 -16.63 7.31 4.46
N GLN A 127 -15.62 6.69 3.84
CA GLN A 127 -14.71 7.38 2.92
C GLN A 127 -15.47 7.97 1.72
N SER A 128 -16.44 7.22 1.18
CA SER A 128 -17.31 7.71 0.11
C SER A 128 -18.20 8.84 0.55
N LEU A 129 -18.80 8.74 1.73
CA LEU A 129 -19.60 9.83 2.32
C LEU A 129 -18.76 11.09 2.55
N ALA A 130 -17.53 10.95 3.01
CA ALA A 130 -16.60 12.07 3.21
C ALA A 130 -16.29 12.79 1.90
N GLN A 131 -15.94 12.05 0.84
CA GLN A 131 -15.67 12.62 -0.47
C GLN A 131 -16.94 13.25 -1.10
N LEU A 132 -18.08 12.61 -0.94
CA LEU A 132 -19.38 13.14 -1.41
C LEU A 132 -19.71 14.47 -0.70
N ALA A 133 -19.53 14.52 0.62
CA ALA A 133 -19.78 15.72 1.42
C ALA A 133 -18.81 16.87 1.06
N GLU A 134 -17.54 16.56 0.79
CA GLU A 134 -16.56 17.54 0.30
C GLU A 134 -16.97 18.11 -1.07
N HIS A 135 -17.42 17.24 -1.99
CA HIS A 135 -17.82 17.64 -3.33
C HIS A 135 -19.11 18.46 -3.35
N THR A 136 -20.11 18.07 -2.54
CA THR A 136 -21.46 18.68 -2.55
C THR A 136 -21.66 19.75 -1.48
N GLY A 137 -20.74 19.85 -0.53
CA GLY A 137 -20.83 20.76 0.61
C GLY A 137 -21.90 20.34 1.62
N GLN A 138 -22.57 21.31 2.22
CA GLN A 138 -23.57 21.05 3.28
C GLN A 138 -24.91 20.50 2.78
N ARG A 139 -25.09 20.32 1.47
CA ARG A 139 -26.31 19.82 0.84
C ARG A 139 -26.03 18.64 -0.03
N ILE A 140 -26.14 17.46 0.56
CA ILE A 140 -25.90 16.21 -0.15
C ILE A 140 -27.20 15.80 -0.85
N PRO A 141 -27.24 15.68 -2.18
CA PRO A 141 -28.39 15.16 -2.90
C PRO A 141 -28.73 13.75 -2.43
N ALA A 142 -30.03 13.41 -2.42
CA ALA A 142 -30.44 12.05 -2.12
C ALA A 142 -29.84 11.11 -3.15
N VAL A 143 -29.18 10.04 -2.67
CA VAL A 143 -28.44 9.11 -3.52
C VAL A 143 -28.34 7.74 -2.85
N THR A 144 -28.41 6.70 -3.64
CA THR A 144 -27.99 5.34 -3.27
C THR A 144 -26.72 5.01 -4.02
N ILE A 145 -25.68 4.62 -3.29
CA ILE A 145 -24.40 4.17 -3.82
C ILE A 145 -24.19 2.73 -3.40
N GLU A 146 -23.91 1.84 -4.36
CA GLU A 146 -23.52 0.46 -4.10
C GLU A 146 -22.14 0.25 -4.73
N ASP A 147 -21.22 -0.23 -3.91
CA ASP A 147 -19.82 -0.38 -4.33
C ASP A 147 -19.18 -1.60 -3.70
N ALA A 148 -18.22 -2.17 -4.40
CA ALA A 148 -17.42 -3.29 -3.95
C ALA A 148 -16.06 -3.25 -4.66
N PRO A 149 -14.97 -3.70 -4.02
CA PRO A 149 -13.68 -3.72 -4.67
C PRO A 149 -13.65 -4.74 -5.82
N ARG A 150 -13.09 -4.33 -6.96
CA ARG A 150 -12.82 -5.24 -8.08
C ARG A 150 -11.67 -6.20 -7.77
N PHE A 151 -10.67 -5.73 -7.00
CA PHE A 151 -9.49 -6.49 -6.62
C PHE A 151 -9.37 -6.54 -5.09
N ALA A 152 -9.08 -7.73 -4.55
CA ALA A 152 -8.83 -7.93 -3.13
C ALA A 152 -7.51 -7.28 -2.66
N TYR A 153 -6.50 -7.18 -3.52
CA TYR A 153 -5.23 -6.49 -3.27
C TYR A 153 -5.22 -5.15 -3.99
N ARG A 154 -5.14 -4.07 -3.23
CA ARG A 154 -5.05 -2.68 -3.72
C ARG A 154 -3.95 -1.99 -2.95
N GLY A 155 -2.74 -2.00 -3.53
CA GLY A 155 -1.53 -1.61 -2.83
C GLY A 155 -0.95 -0.28 -3.30
N PHE A 156 -0.12 0.27 -2.43
CA PHE A 156 0.80 1.38 -2.70
C PHE A 156 2.12 1.08 -2.02
N MET A 157 3.23 1.26 -2.73
CA MET A 157 4.59 1.10 -2.23
C MET A 157 5.18 2.46 -1.87
N LEU A 158 5.85 2.52 -0.72
CA LEU A 158 6.66 3.66 -0.31
C LEU A 158 8.09 3.20 -0.07
N ASP A 159 9.01 3.71 -0.88
CA ASP A 159 10.44 3.54 -0.69
C ASP A 159 10.97 4.56 0.33
N VAL A 160 11.39 4.05 1.47
CA VAL A 160 12.02 4.83 2.54
C VAL A 160 13.52 4.59 2.65
N SER A 161 14.06 3.67 1.83
CA SER A 161 15.49 3.38 1.80
C SER A 161 16.25 4.47 1.07
N ARG A 162 15.83 4.80 -0.17
CA ARG A 162 16.51 5.85 -0.96
C ARG A 162 16.37 7.22 -0.31
N HIS A 163 15.17 7.49 0.29
CA HIS A 163 14.88 8.71 1.03
C HIS A 163 14.15 8.38 2.33
N PHE A 164 14.83 8.44 3.46
CA PHE A 164 14.19 8.22 4.75
C PHE A 164 13.06 9.22 5.00
N ARG A 165 11.94 8.73 5.47
CA ARG A 165 10.78 9.52 5.92
C ARG A 165 10.38 9.07 7.33
N ASP A 166 10.09 10.02 8.20
CA ASP A 166 9.66 9.70 9.56
C ASP A 166 8.28 9.00 9.61
N LYS A 167 7.96 8.41 10.75
CA LYS A 167 6.69 7.70 10.95
C LYS A 167 5.45 8.57 10.75
N GLU A 168 5.56 9.88 11.02
CA GLU A 168 4.43 10.80 10.84
C GLU A 168 4.14 11.05 9.36
N PHE A 169 5.19 11.07 8.52
CA PHE A 169 5.00 11.07 7.07
C PHE A 169 4.32 9.78 6.60
N VAL A 170 4.76 8.63 7.11
CA VAL A 170 4.16 7.32 6.76
C VAL A 170 2.68 7.28 7.14
N LYS A 171 2.31 7.74 8.34
CA LYS A 171 0.90 7.82 8.76
C LYS A 171 0.06 8.72 7.85
N ARG A 172 0.60 9.86 7.41
CA ARG A 172 -0.10 10.70 6.42
C ARG A 172 -0.32 9.98 5.09
N GLN A 173 0.63 9.15 4.65
CA GLN A 173 0.39 8.31 3.46
C GLN A 173 -0.71 7.28 3.71
N LEU A 174 -0.74 6.65 4.89
CA LEU A 174 -1.80 5.70 5.26
C LEU A 174 -3.19 6.37 5.27
N ASP A 175 -3.31 7.61 5.73
CA ASP A 175 -4.57 8.36 5.65
C ASP A 175 -5.02 8.59 4.19
N LEU A 176 -4.08 8.87 3.28
CA LEU A 176 -4.37 9.00 1.85
C LEU A 176 -4.78 7.66 1.24
N LEU A 177 -4.07 6.58 1.57
CA LEU A 177 -4.43 5.24 1.11
C LEU A 177 -5.85 4.87 1.56
N ALA A 178 -6.18 5.12 2.83
CA ALA A 178 -7.51 4.89 3.39
C ALA A 178 -8.59 5.68 2.64
N ARG A 179 -8.33 6.97 2.35
CA ARG A 179 -9.25 7.83 1.61
C ARG A 179 -9.60 7.25 0.24
N TYR A 180 -8.63 6.66 -0.45
CA TYR A 180 -8.81 6.05 -1.77
C TYR A 180 -9.09 4.54 -1.72
N LYS A 181 -9.40 4.00 -0.54
CA LYS A 181 -9.80 2.60 -0.32
C LYS A 181 -8.73 1.58 -0.72
N LEU A 182 -7.46 1.97 -0.64
CA LEU A 182 -6.34 1.06 -0.74
C LEU A 182 -6.19 0.30 0.58
N ASN A 183 -5.87 -1.02 0.50
CA ASN A 183 -5.85 -1.90 1.68
C ASN A 183 -4.52 -2.61 1.90
N ARG A 184 -3.49 -2.28 1.11
CA ARG A 184 -2.13 -2.80 1.28
C ARG A 184 -1.13 -1.65 1.20
N PHE A 185 -0.28 -1.57 2.21
CA PHE A 185 0.86 -0.65 2.24
C PHE A 185 2.13 -1.48 2.15
N HIS A 186 2.82 -1.40 1.01
CA HIS A 186 4.10 -2.04 0.77
C HIS A 186 5.20 -1.09 1.25
N TRP A 187 5.88 -1.48 2.33
CA TRP A 187 6.89 -0.65 2.98
C TRP A 187 8.28 -1.16 2.63
N HIS A 188 8.94 -0.48 1.70
CA HIS A 188 10.28 -0.82 1.23
C HIS A 188 11.31 -0.28 2.22
N LEU A 189 11.70 -1.16 3.16
CA LEU A 189 12.47 -0.79 4.35
C LEU A 189 13.98 -0.90 4.19
N THR A 190 14.45 -1.67 3.20
CA THR A 190 15.89 -1.91 3.02
C THR A 190 16.27 -1.91 1.55
N ASP A 191 17.39 -1.32 1.24
CA ASP A 191 18.01 -1.26 -0.08
C ASP A 191 19.43 -0.72 0.07
N GLY A 192 20.28 -0.82 -0.93
CA GLY A 192 21.64 -0.32 -0.90
C GLY A 192 21.81 1.11 -0.39
N ALA A 193 20.80 1.96 -0.52
CA ALA A 193 20.84 3.34 -0.02
C ALA A 193 20.68 3.47 1.49
N GLY A 194 20.19 2.44 2.18
CA GLY A 194 20.13 2.43 3.64
C GLY A 194 19.14 1.42 4.23
N TRP A 195 19.50 0.89 5.35
CA TRP A 195 18.70 -0.02 6.17
C TRP A 195 17.79 0.76 7.14
N ARG A 196 16.46 0.54 7.13
CA ARG A 196 15.52 1.42 7.84
C ARG A 196 14.74 0.77 8.97
N ILE A 197 15.02 -0.49 9.32
CA ILE A 197 14.32 -1.22 10.39
C ILE A 197 15.28 -1.68 11.48
N GLU A 198 14.94 -1.43 12.74
CA GLU A 198 15.72 -1.93 13.87
C GLU A 198 15.64 -3.46 13.94
N ILE A 199 16.81 -4.11 13.91
CA ILE A 199 17.01 -5.54 14.19
C ILE A 199 17.90 -5.65 15.40
N LYS A 200 17.34 -6.05 16.54
CA LYS A 200 18.05 -6.05 17.83
C LYS A 200 19.27 -6.98 17.83
N LYS A 201 19.20 -8.07 17.08
CA LYS A 201 20.33 -8.98 16.90
C LYS A 201 21.48 -8.39 16.10
N TYR A 202 21.20 -7.39 15.26
CA TYR A 202 22.18 -6.77 14.35
C TYR A 202 22.17 -5.23 14.48
N PRO A 203 22.62 -4.66 15.61
CA PRO A 203 22.49 -3.23 15.88
C PRO A 203 23.27 -2.33 14.91
N GLU A 204 24.36 -2.84 14.31
CA GLU A 204 25.14 -2.08 13.32
C GLU A 204 24.34 -1.77 12.04
N LEU A 205 23.25 -2.49 11.76
CA LEU A 205 22.34 -2.16 10.65
C LEU A 205 21.70 -0.78 10.83
N THR A 206 21.47 -0.35 12.07
CA THR A 206 20.89 0.96 12.38
C THR A 206 21.92 1.98 12.90
N ASP A 207 23.04 1.54 13.41
CA ASP A 207 24.11 2.44 13.87
C ASP A 207 25.06 2.86 12.74
N PHE A 208 25.11 2.09 11.65
CA PHE A 208 25.98 2.35 10.49
C PHE A 208 25.22 2.28 9.13
N ALA A 209 24.59 1.15 8.80
CA ALA A 209 23.97 0.94 7.48
C ALA A 209 22.78 1.86 7.19
N ALA A 210 22.21 2.50 8.19
CA ALA A 210 21.10 3.46 8.04
C ALA A 210 21.56 4.88 7.67
N TRP A 211 22.86 5.16 7.64
CA TRP A 211 23.41 6.51 7.56
C TRP A 211 24.45 6.64 6.45
N ARG A 212 24.43 7.77 5.75
CA ARG A 212 25.39 8.07 4.70
C ARG A 212 25.80 9.53 4.77
N PRO A 213 27.07 9.86 4.43
CA PRO A 213 27.56 11.25 4.49
C PRO A 213 27.21 12.03 3.21
N TYR A 214 25.94 11.96 2.77
CA TYR A 214 25.44 12.58 1.53
C TYR A 214 24.07 13.18 1.77
N SER A 215 23.89 14.43 1.32
CA SER A 215 22.64 15.16 1.48
C SER A 215 21.48 14.60 0.63
N CYS A 216 21.79 13.93 -0.47
CA CYS A 216 20.77 13.29 -1.31
C CYS A 216 21.20 11.92 -1.85
N TYR A 217 20.22 11.18 -2.35
CA TYR A 217 20.43 9.85 -2.94
C TYR A 217 21.33 9.90 -4.18
N THR A 218 21.13 10.88 -5.04
CA THR A 218 21.88 11.03 -6.31
C THR A 218 23.38 11.17 -6.06
N ASP A 219 23.78 11.99 -5.07
CA ASP A 219 25.19 12.18 -4.72
C ASP A 219 25.83 10.90 -4.18
N TRP A 220 25.09 10.14 -3.38
CA TRP A 220 25.52 8.82 -2.92
C TRP A 220 25.63 7.81 -4.07
N TYR A 221 24.62 7.74 -4.95
CA TYR A 221 24.53 6.75 -6.01
C TYR A 221 25.62 6.91 -7.06
N TYR A 222 25.93 8.15 -7.46
CA TYR A 222 27.02 8.45 -8.41
C TYR A 222 28.38 8.68 -7.73
N GLY A 223 28.41 8.75 -6.39
CA GLY A 223 29.61 8.88 -5.59
C GLY A 223 30.30 7.55 -5.29
N ASP A 224 30.95 7.47 -4.15
CA ASP A 224 31.67 6.27 -3.70
C ASP A 224 30.80 5.30 -2.87
N ARG A 225 29.50 5.61 -2.72
CA ARG A 225 28.47 4.81 -2.03
C ARG A 225 28.84 4.43 -0.59
N ARG A 226 29.52 5.33 0.14
CA ARG A 226 29.92 5.10 1.53
C ARG A 226 28.79 5.31 2.51
N TYR A 227 28.92 4.64 3.64
CA TYR A 227 28.09 4.79 4.83
C TYR A 227 28.91 5.42 5.94
N CYS A 228 28.24 5.97 6.92
CA CYS A 228 28.87 6.56 8.09
C CYS A 228 28.15 6.12 9.38
N ARG A 229 28.72 6.37 10.52
CA ARG A 229 28.02 6.14 11.78
C ARG A 229 27.00 7.25 12.05
N ARG A 230 25.96 6.92 12.82
CA ARG A 230 24.85 7.85 13.15
C ARG A 230 25.31 9.14 13.86
N ASP A 231 26.46 9.11 14.52
CA ASP A 231 27.04 10.25 15.23
C ASP A 231 28.04 11.06 14.37
N ASP A 232 28.21 10.71 13.11
CA ASP A 232 28.99 11.52 12.15
C ASP A 232 28.25 12.85 11.89
N PRO A 233 28.95 14.00 11.95
CA PRO A 233 28.34 15.31 11.68
C PRO A 233 27.70 15.45 10.30
N ALA A 234 28.10 14.63 9.32
CA ALA A 234 27.56 14.61 7.96
C ALA A 234 26.48 13.53 7.77
N ALA A 235 26.12 12.79 8.82
CA ALA A 235 25.18 11.68 8.70
C ALA A 235 23.78 12.14 8.28
N GLU A 236 23.33 11.62 7.13
CA GLU A 236 21.96 11.77 6.62
C GLU A 236 21.32 10.40 6.54
N GLY A 237 20.10 10.25 7.05
CA GLY A 237 19.40 8.97 7.08
C GLY A 237 18.43 8.87 8.24
N GLY A 238 18.22 7.65 8.68
CA GLY A 238 17.31 7.33 9.78
C GLY A 238 16.83 5.90 9.70
N TYR A 239 16.14 5.47 10.75
CA TYR A 239 15.51 4.17 10.83
C TYR A 239 14.29 4.24 11.76
N TYR A 240 13.47 3.21 11.71
CA TYR A 240 12.36 3.03 12.64
C TYR A 240 12.75 2.05 13.74
N THR A 241 12.50 2.43 14.99
CA THR A 241 12.57 1.49 16.11
C THR A 241 11.45 0.46 16.01
N GLN A 242 11.60 -0.68 16.67
CA GLN A 242 10.53 -1.69 16.68
C GLN A 242 9.23 -1.16 17.28
N GLU A 243 9.32 -0.23 18.23
CA GLU A 243 8.17 0.45 18.82
C GLU A 243 7.45 1.33 17.77
N GLU A 244 8.22 2.08 16.98
CA GLU A 244 7.67 2.92 15.90
C GLU A 244 7.03 2.07 14.78
N ILE A 245 7.63 0.92 14.46
CA ILE A 245 7.02 -0.05 13.51
C ILE A 245 5.67 -0.52 14.03
N ARG A 246 5.59 -0.96 15.30
CA ARG A 246 4.32 -1.41 15.90
C ARG A 246 3.27 -0.30 15.88
N GLU A 247 3.67 0.93 16.19
CA GLU A 247 2.78 2.10 16.14
C GLU A 247 2.21 2.33 14.74
N VAL A 248 3.04 2.24 13.70
CA VAL A 248 2.58 2.38 12.29
C VAL A 248 1.69 1.22 11.88
N VAL A 249 2.03 -0.01 12.24
CA VAL A 249 1.24 -1.21 11.94
C VAL A 249 -0.14 -1.14 12.60
N ASP A 250 -0.21 -0.73 13.88
CA ASP A 250 -1.48 -0.54 14.59
C ASP A 250 -2.32 0.59 13.99
N TYR A 251 -1.66 1.68 13.59
CA TYR A 251 -2.33 2.79 12.89
C TYR A 251 -2.93 2.33 11.56
N ALA A 252 -2.20 1.59 10.76
CA ALA A 252 -2.66 1.03 9.49
C ALA A 252 -3.82 0.05 9.68
N ARG A 253 -3.74 -0.83 10.70
CA ARG A 253 -4.80 -1.77 11.06
C ARG A 253 -6.12 -1.06 11.34
N ALA A 254 -6.08 0.05 12.08
CA ALA A 254 -7.27 0.86 12.38
C ALA A 254 -7.86 1.55 11.13
N LEU A 255 -7.15 1.56 10.01
CA LEU A 255 -7.57 2.05 8.70
C LEU A 255 -7.89 0.91 7.72
N HIS A 256 -7.96 -0.34 8.20
CA HIS A 256 -8.14 -1.55 7.39
C HIS A 256 -7.04 -1.74 6.32
N ILE A 257 -5.80 -1.30 6.62
CA ILE A 257 -4.63 -1.44 5.76
C ILE A 257 -3.67 -2.45 6.38
N THR A 258 -3.28 -3.45 5.60
CA THR A 258 -2.21 -4.38 5.96
C THR A 258 -0.86 -3.84 5.49
N VAL A 259 0.12 -3.76 6.39
CA VAL A 259 1.49 -3.36 6.06
C VAL A 259 2.30 -4.59 5.65
N ILE A 260 2.84 -4.58 4.44
CA ILE A 260 3.72 -5.61 3.88
C ILE A 260 5.15 -5.08 3.93
N PRO A 261 6.04 -5.63 4.78
CA PRO A 261 7.44 -5.21 4.81
C PRO A 261 8.20 -5.81 3.64
N GLU A 262 9.13 -5.05 3.07
CA GLU A 262 10.13 -5.54 2.13
C GLU A 262 11.51 -5.50 2.77
N ILE A 263 12.20 -6.65 2.69
CA ILE A 263 13.59 -6.86 3.11
C ILE A 263 14.33 -7.43 1.91
N GLU A 264 15.20 -6.65 1.34
CA GLU A 264 15.93 -6.99 0.12
C GLU A 264 16.91 -8.15 0.32
N MET A 265 16.84 -9.08 -0.61
CA MET A 265 17.76 -10.20 -0.76
C MET A 265 17.60 -10.86 -2.14
N PRO A 266 18.63 -11.36 -2.81
CA PRO A 266 20.05 -11.26 -2.43
C PRO A 266 20.72 -9.98 -2.92
N GLY A 267 20.12 -9.27 -3.88
CA GLY A 267 20.55 -7.97 -4.40
C GLY A 267 20.29 -6.83 -3.45
N HIS A 268 20.60 -5.60 -3.87
CA HIS A 268 20.34 -4.38 -3.11
C HIS A 268 20.83 -4.42 -1.65
N SER A 269 21.92 -5.16 -1.40
CA SER A 269 22.44 -5.44 -0.05
C SER A 269 23.78 -4.76 0.25
N GLU A 270 24.12 -3.66 -0.47
CA GLU A 270 25.39 -2.95 -0.29
C GLU A 270 25.58 -2.46 1.14
N GLU A 271 24.52 -1.98 1.79
CA GLU A 271 24.53 -1.49 3.17
C GLU A 271 24.81 -2.62 4.18
N VAL A 272 24.22 -3.80 3.94
CA VAL A 272 24.48 -5.01 4.73
C VAL A 272 25.92 -5.45 4.55
N LEU A 273 26.42 -5.49 3.31
CA LEU A 273 27.76 -5.98 2.98
C LEU A 273 28.87 -4.99 3.39
N ALA A 274 28.55 -3.70 3.49
CA ALA A 274 29.46 -2.72 4.08
C ALA A 274 29.62 -2.94 5.59
N THR A 275 28.53 -3.39 6.25
CA THR A 275 28.45 -3.63 7.70
C THR A 275 28.97 -5.02 8.09
N TYR A 276 28.58 -6.04 7.33
CA TYR A 276 28.90 -7.46 7.57
C TYR A 276 29.58 -8.07 6.33
N PRO A 277 30.83 -7.68 6.02
CA PRO A 277 31.50 -8.07 4.78
C PRO A 277 31.73 -9.59 4.64
N GLN A 278 31.68 -10.35 5.71
CA GLN A 278 31.76 -11.82 5.66
C GLN A 278 30.57 -12.45 4.92
N LEU A 279 29.46 -11.72 4.73
CA LEU A 279 28.31 -12.17 3.94
C LEU A 279 28.50 -11.93 2.43
N ALA A 280 29.58 -11.24 2.03
CA ALA A 280 29.95 -11.01 0.63
C ALA A 280 30.79 -12.15 0.08
N CYS A 281 30.70 -12.39 -1.23
CA CYS A 281 31.58 -13.35 -1.93
C CYS A 281 33.07 -13.01 -1.81
N SER A 282 33.40 -11.73 -1.74
CA SER A 282 34.79 -11.23 -1.58
C SER A 282 35.27 -11.25 -0.13
N GLY A 283 34.38 -11.33 0.84
CA GLY A 283 34.68 -11.10 2.27
C GLY A 283 35.15 -9.67 2.57
N LYS A 284 34.88 -8.70 1.67
CA LYS A 284 35.35 -7.30 1.79
C LYS A 284 34.18 -6.33 1.60
N PRO A 285 34.13 -5.23 2.38
CA PRO A 285 33.12 -4.20 2.21
C PRO A 285 33.30 -3.48 0.86
N TYR A 286 32.21 -2.96 0.30
CA TYR A 286 32.15 -2.14 -0.92
C TYR A 286 32.66 -2.82 -2.21
N VAL A 287 32.73 -4.15 -2.23
CA VAL A 287 33.16 -4.93 -3.41
C VAL A 287 32.01 -5.62 -4.12
N ASN A 288 31.08 -6.15 -3.34
CA ASN A 288 29.89 -6.83 -3.83
C ASN A 288 28.63 -6.04 -3.49
N LYS A 289 27.56 -6.29 -4.26
CA LYS A 289 26.23 -5.75 -4.03
C LYS A 289 25.26 -6.81 -3.55
N ASP A 290 25.57 -8.08 -3.85
CA ASP A 290 24.73 -9.23 -3.58
C ASP A 290 25.32 -10.10 -2.48
N LEU A 291 24.44 -10.67 -1.66
CA LEU A 291 24.78 -11.64 -0.63
C LEU A 291 25.42 -12.90 -1.24
N CYS A 292 26.36 -13.51 -0.53
CA CYS A 292 27.00 -14.77 -0.94
C CYS A 292 26.07 -15.96 -0.62
N ILE A 293 25.38 -16.51 -1.61
CA ILE A 293 24.45 -17.63 -1.44
C ILE A 293 25.17 -18.96 -1.13
N GLY A 294 26.46 -19.05 -1.45
CA GLY A 294 27.29 -20.20 -1.06
C GLY A 294 27.60 -20.26 0.43
N ASN A 295 27.45 -19.16 1.17
CA ASN A 295 27.78 -19.06 2.59
C ASN A 295 26.54 -19.34 3.47
N GLU A 296 26.64 -20.30 4.40
CA GLU A 296 25.55 -20.59 5.36
C GLU A 296 25.31 -19.45 6.34
N GLU A 297 26.29 -18.62 6.67
CA GLU A 297 26.10 -17.44 7.51
C GLU A 297 25.09 -16.46 6.91
N THR A 298 25.01 -16.40 5.57
CA THR A 298 23.98 -15.61 4.86
C THR A 298 22.57 -16.09 5.24
N PHE A 299 22.33 -17.38 5.23
CA PHE A 299 21.01 -17.92 5.60
C PHE A 299 20.72 -17.77 7.08
N GLU A 300 21.74 -17.85 7.94
CA GLU A 300 21.57 -17.57 9.36
C GLU A 300 21.21 -16.10 9.60
N PHE A 301 21.91 -15.18 8.94
CA PHE A 301 21.59 -13.74 8.97
C PHE A 301 20.16 -13.49 8.53
N LEU A 302 19.75 -13.96 7.35
CA LEU A 302 18.42 -13.77 6.80
C LEU A 302 17.32 -14.34 7.72
N LYS A 303 17.50 -15.54 8.26
CA LYS A 303 16.54 -16.13 9.21
C LYS A 303 16.39 -15.31 10.49
N ASN A 304 17.49 -14.77 11.00
CA ASN A 304 17.46 -13.94 12.21
C ASN A 304 16.72 -12.62 11.95
N VAL A 305 17.01 -11.94 10.82
CA VAL A 305 16.33 -10.72 10.41
C VAL A 305 14.84 -10.99 10.21
N LEU A 306 14.50 -11.99 9.39
CA LEU A 306 13.10 -12.32 9.10
C LEU A 306 12.33 -12.77 10.35
N SER A 307 12.98 -13.37 11.35
CA SER A 307 12.32 -13.72 12.61
C SER A 307 11.82 -12.49 13.35
N GLU A 308 12.64 -11.44 13.46
CA GLU A 308 12.24 -10.19 14.11
C GLU A 308 11.19 -9.44 13.27
N VAL A 309 11.34 -9.44 11.94
CA VAL A 309 10.35 -8.83 11.02
C VAL A 309 8.98 -9.49 11.16
N ILE A 310 8.90 -10.82 11.20
CA ILE A 310 7.64 -11.58 11.35
C ILE A 310 6.93 -11.25 12.67
N GLU A 311 7.67 -10.97 13.74
CA GLU A 311 7.09 -10.56 15.03
C GLU A 311 6.50 -9.15 15.01
N LEU A 312 7.01 -8.29 14.13
CA LEU A 312 6.57 -6.90 14.01
C LEU A 312 5.37 -6.73 13.05
N PHE A 313 5.32 -7.58 12.01
CA PHE A 313 4.33 -7.45 10.95
C PHE A 313 3.37 -8.65 10.93
N PRO A 314 2.08 -8.45 11.21
CA PRO A 314 1.08 -9.51 11.16
C PRO A 314 0.66 -9.88 9.73
N SER A 315 1.26 -9.29 8.72
CA SER A 315 0.99 -9.52 7.30
C SER A 315 1.11 -11.02 6.93
N GLU A 316 0.21 -11.51 6.12
CA GLU A 316 0.34 -12.81 5.47
C GLU A 316 1.62 -12.88 4.60
N TYR A 317 1.95 -11.78 3.93
CA TYR A 317 3.09 -11.68 3.02
C TYR A 317 4.29 -10.99 3.66
N ILE A 318 5.47 -11.54 3.39
CA ILE A 318 6.75 -10.87 3.56
C ILE A 318 7.36 -10.74 2.16
N HIS A 319 7.68 -9.51 1.75
CA HIS A 319 8.33 -9.24 0.49
C HIS A 319 9.84 -9.35 0.67
N ILE A 320 10.51 -10.09 -0.21
CA ILE A 320 11.94 -10.37 -0.10
C ILE A 320 12.80 -9.64 -1.16
N GLY A 321 12.20 -8.74 -1.94
CA GLY A 321 12.85 -8.17 -3.11
C GLY A 321 13.07 -9.23 -4.18
N GLY A 322 14.30 -9.62 -4.42
CA GLY A 322 14.68 -10.66 -5.36
C GLY A 322 15.10 -10.13 -6.73
N ASP A 323 15.03 -8.82 -6.91
CA ASP A 323 15.30 -8.10 -8.14
C ASP A 323 16.80 -7.76 -8.32
N GLU A 324 17.14 -7.48 -9.55
CA GLU A 324 18.39 -6.86 -10.03
C GLU A 324 19.70 -7.45 -9.47
N ALA A 325 19.70 -8.69 -8.99
CA ALA A 325 20.93 -9.34 -8.54
C ALA A 325 21.95 -9.44 -9.68
N ASP A 326 23.16 -8.89 -9.48
CA ASP A 326 24.24 -8.86 -10.48
C ASP A 326 24.75 -10.27 -10.81
N LYS A 327 24.78 -11.19 -9.81
CA LYS A 327 25.17 -12.60 -9.93
C LYS A 327 26.61 -12.85 -10.44
N ALA A 328 27.30 -11.84 -10.98
CA ALA A 328 28.64 -12.02 -11.57
C ALA A 328 29.65 -12.58 -10.56
N SER A 329 29.56 -12.15 -9.30
CA SER A 329 30.42 -12.64 -8.23
C SER A 329 30.18 -14.11 -7.90
N TRP A 330 28.95 -14.62 -8.03
CA TRP A 330 28.61 -16.01 -7.71
C TRP A 330 29.24 -17.00 -8.68
N ALA A 331 29.32 -16.62 -9.95
CA ALA A 331 29.94 -17.47 -10.99
C ALA A 331 31.42 -17.80 -10.70
N THR A 332 32.13 -16.92 -10.00
CA THR A 332 33.56 -17.07 -9.68
C THR A 332 33.84 -17.43 -8.22
N CYS A 333 32.90 -17.19 -7.32
CA CYS A 333 33.02 -17.45 -5.87
C CYS A 333 33.18 -18.96 -5.58
N PRO A 334 34.23 -19.40 -4.89
CA PRO A 334 34.40 -20.81 -4.55
C PRO A 334 33.26 -21.40 -3.73
N CYS A 335 32.68 -20.62 -2.78
CA CYS A 335 31.55 -21.05 -1.94
C CYS A 335 30.28 -21.24 -2.78
N CYS A 336 29.93 -20.28 -3.65
CA CYS A 336 28.78 -20.36 -4.55
C CYS A 336 28.91 -21.52 -5.54
N ARG A 337 30.08 -21.69 -6.15
CA ARG A 337 30.35 -22.84 -7.04
C ARG A 337 30.26 -24.18 -6.33
N THR A 338 30.69 -24.25 -5.07
CA THR A 338 30.57 -25.48 -4.28
C THR A 338 29.11 -25.76 -3.97
N ARG A 339 28.32 -24.74 -3.59
CA ARG A 339 26.86 -24.86 -3.37
C ARG A 339 26.17 -25.34 -4.65
N MET A 340 26.43 -24.72 -5.80
CA MET A 340 25.83 -25.15 -7.07
C MET A 340 26.11 -26.63 -7.35
N ARG A 341 27.35 -27.12 -7.16
CA ARG A 341 27.66 -28.54 -7.36
C ARG A 341 26.95 -29.46 -6.36
N GLN A 342 26.87 -29.06 -5.09
CA GLN A 342 26.22 -29.86 -4.03
C GLN A 342 24.73 -30.02 -4.26
N GLU A 343 24.07 -28.95 -4.72
CA GLU A 343 22.62 -28.91 -4.93
C GLU A 343 22.23 -29.29 -6.39
N GLY A 344 23.21 -29.57 -7.26
CA GLY A 344 22.95 -29.94 -8.66
C GLY A 344 22.37 -28.79 -9.50
N LEU A 345 22.73 -27.53 -9.18
CA LEU A 345 22.25 -26.34 -9.89
C LEU A 345 23.10 -26.10 -11.14
N GLU A 346 22.44 -25.79 -12.26
CA GLU A 346 23.08 -25.63 -13.56
C GLU A 346 23.86 -24.32 -13.68
N ASP A 347 23.30 -23.23 -13.13
CA ASP A 347 23.82 -21.88 -13.28
C ASP A 347 23.52 -20.99 -12.05
N VAL A 348 23.85 -19.71 -12.17
CA VAL A 348 23.62 -18.70 -11.12
C VAL A 348 22.13 -18.33 -10.93
N ASP A 349 21.30 -18.54 -11.94
CA ASP A 349 19.85 -18.35 -11.81
C ASP A 349 19.25 -19.45 -10.93
N GLY A 350 19.70 -20.71 -11.12
CA GLY A 350 19.39 -21.82 -10.21
C GLY A 350 19.85 -21.54 -8.78
N LEU A 351 21.00 -20.86 -8.60
CA LEU A 351 21.47 -20.48 -7.28
C LEU A 351 20.57 -19.42 -6.61
N GLN A 352 20.06 -18.44 -7.36
CA GLN A 352 19.06 -17.49 -6.85
C GLN A 352 17.76 -18.21 -6.47
N SER A 353 17.26 -19.07 -7.34
CA SER A 353 16.09 -19.91 -7.06
C SER A 353 16.28 -20.73 -5.77
N TYR A 354 17.44 -21.30 -5.56
CA TYR A 354 17.78 -22.03 -4.32
C TYR A 354 17.64 -21.14 -3.06
N LEU A 355 18.10 -19.88 -3.12
CA LEU A 355 17.89 -18.94 -2.00
C LEU A 355 16.40 -18.71 -1.78
N VAL A 356 15.65 -18.38 -2.83
CA VAL A 356 14.21 -18.09 -2.75
C VAL A 356 13.47 -19.28 -2.14
N HIS A 357 13.74 -20.51 -2.57
CA HIS A 357 13.15 -21.72 -2.00
C HIS A 357 13.46 -21.90 -0.51
N ARG A 358 14.70 -21.69 -0.09
CA ARG A 358 15.10 -21.80 1.33
C ARG A 358 14.41 -20.76 2.21
N VAL A 359 14.26 -19.53 1.69
CA VAL A 359 13.56 -18.46 2.40
C VAL A 359 12.06 -18.75 2.46
N GLU A 360 11.47 -19.23 1.36
CA GLU A 360 10.05 -19.62 1.33
C GLU A 360 9.75 -20.73 2.36
N VAL A 361 10.56 -21.78 2.40
CA VAL A 361 10.39 -22.87 3.40
C VAL A 361 10.43 -22.31 4.84
N PHE A 362 11.33 -21.36 5.09
CA PHE A 362 11.40 -20.71 6.39
C PHE A 362 10.14 -19.88 6.68
N LEU A 363 9.69 -19.05 5.75
CA LEU A 363 8.49 -18.21 5.90
C LEU A 363 7.23 -19.06 6.06
N ASN A 364 7.05 -20.10 5.25
CA ASN A 364 5.93 -21.04 5.33
C ASN A 364 5.89 -21.76 6.69
N GLY A 365 7.06 -22.15 7.21
CA GLY A 365 7.21 -22.72 8.56
C GLY A 365 6.81 -21.78 9.69
N LYS A 366 6.74 -20.47 9.41
CA LYS A 366 6.26 -19.41 10.32
C LYS A 366 4.83 -18.95 10.00
N GLY A 367 4.13 -19.61 9.08
CA GLY A 367 2.77 -19.24 8.66
C GLY A 367 2.72 -17.95 7.84
N ARG A 368 3.80 -17.62 7.13
CA ARG A 368 3.91 -16.47 6.21
C ARG A 368 4.12 -16.95 4.78
N ARG A 369 3.75 -16.13 3.82
CA ARG A 369 3.93 -16.38 2.40
C ARG A 369 4.99 -15.46 1.84
N LEU A 370 5.81 -15.97 0.92
CA LEU A 370 6.80 -15.21 0.20
C LEU A 370 6.14 -14.39 -0.90
N LEU A 371 6.50 -13.12 -0.99
CA LEU A 371 6.22 -12.22 -2.10
C LEU A 371 7.57 -11.71 -2.62
N GLY A 372 7.77 -11.60 -3.92
CA GLY A 372 9.00 -11.06 -4.50
C GLY A 372 8.77 -10.51 -5.89
N TRP A 373 9.72 -9.69 -6.35
CA TRP A 373 9.71 -9.16 -7.71
C TRP A 373 9.81 -10.28 -8.74
N ASP A 374 9.44 -10.01 -9.99
CA ASP A 374 9.28 -11.05 -11.01
C ASP A 374 10.58 -11.75 -11.43
N GLU A 375 11.75 -11.29 -10.95
CA GLU A 375 13.03 -12.01 -11.10
C GLU A 375 13.10 -13.31 -10.31
N ILE A 376 12.25 -13.51 -9.28
CA ILE A 376 12.16 -14.80 -8.56
C ILE A 376 11.66 -15.94 -9.45
N LEU A 377 11.17 -15.65 -10.65
CA LEU A 377 10.82 -16.65 -11.67
C LEU A 377 12.08 -17.31 -12.29
N GLN A 378 13.24 -16.65 -12.22
CA GLN A 378 14.48 -17.14 -12.82
C GLN A 378 14.99 -18.36 -12.06
N GLY A 379 15.45 -19.37 -12.81
CA GLY A 379 15.96 -20.62 -12.22
C GLY A 379 14.92 -21.54 -11.58
N GLY A 380 13.61 -21.18 -11.66
CA GLY A 380 12.48 -21.93 -11.12
C GLY A 380 11.82 -21.25 -9.93
N LEU A 381 10.50 -21.09 -10.01
CA LEU A 381 9.70 -20.42 -8.98
C LEU A 381 9.48 -21.36 -7.79
N ALA A 382 9.60 -20.83 -6.57
CA ALA A 382 9.29 -21.54 -5.35
C ALA A 382 7.77 -21.84 -5.26
N PRO A 383 7.34 -23.02 -4.73
CA PRO A 383 6.00 -23.57 -4.92
C PRO A 383 4.82 -22.69 -4.50
N ASP A 384 4.96 -21.94 -3.42
CA ASP A 384 3.88 -21.10 -2.85
C ASP A 384 4.14 -19.60 -3.01
N ALA A 385 5.21 -19.22 -3.72
CA ALA A 385 5.59 -17.82 -3.90
C ALA A 385 4.55 -17.04 -4.70
N THR A 386 4.32 -15.81 -4.28
CA THR A 386 3.55 -14.82 -5.03
C THR A 386 4.51 -13.89 -5.77
N VAL A 387 4.20 -13.58 -7.01
CA VAL A 387 5.07 -12.77 -7.89
C VAL A 387 4.52 -11.35 -8.00
N MET A 388 5.38 -10.35 -7.77
CA MET A 388 5.08 -8.95 -8.07
C MET A 388 5.74 -8.56 -9.39
N SER A 389 4.92 -8.29 -10.42
CA SER A 389 5.39 -8.05 -11.79
C SER A 389 5.58 -6.57 -12.04
N TRP A 390 6.85 -6.11 -12.09
CA TRP A 390 7.20 -4.71 -12.27
C TRP A 390 7.80 -4.38 -13.65
N ARG A 391 8.53 -5.32 -14.27
CA ARG A 391 9.17 -5.13 -15.57
C ARG A 391 8.20 -5.15 -16.76
N GLY A 392 6.91 -5.19 -16.50
CA GLY A 392 5.83 -5.29 -17.47
C GLY A 392 4.76 -6.27 -17.00
N SER A 393 3.99 -6.83 -17.95
CA SER A 393 2.93 -7.80 -17.64
C SER A 393 3.39 -9.26 -17.73
N GLU A 394 4.52 -9.52 -18.34
CA GLU A 394 4.98 -10.86 -18.73
C GLU A 394 5.27 -11.73 -17.49
N GLY A 395 5.87 -11.16 -16.44
CA GLY A 395 6.13 -11.85 -15.18
C GLY A 395 4.84 -12.33 -14.52
N GLY A 396 3.85 -11.45 -14.42
CA GLY A 396 2.54 -11.80 -13.86
C GLY A 396 1.79 -12.84 -14.70
N ILE A 397 1.86 -12.75 -16.03
CA ILE A 397 1.28 -13.75 -16.94
C ILE A 397 1.97 -15.11 -16.76
N ALA A 398 3.30 -15.13 -16.65
CA ALA A 398 4.07 -16.35 -16.43
C ALA A 398 3.71 -17.00 -15.10
N ALA A 399 3.66 -16.22 -14.00
CA ALA A 399 3.23 -16.68 -12.69
C ALA A 399 1.81 -17.27 -12.71
N ALA A 400 0.85 -16.57 -13.30
CA ALA A 400 -0.54 -17.02 -13.40
C ALA A 400 -0.66 -18.32 -14.22
N ARG A 401 0.08 -18.47 -15.32
CA ARG A 401 0.13 -19.71 -16.11
C ARG A 401 0.72 -20.89 -15.35
N ALA A 402 1.64 -20.62 -14.43
CA ALA A 402 2.22 -21.61 -13.52
C ALA A 402 1.33 -21.90 -12.31
N GLY A 403 0.17 -21.25 -12.16
CA GLY A 403 -0.79 -21.44 -11.06
C GLY A 403 -0.50 -20.63 -9.81
N HIS A 404 0.41 -19.64 -9.90
CA HIS A 404 0.76 -18.76 -8.80
C HIS A 404 -0.07 -17.47 -8.80
N GLN A 405 -0.18 -16.85 -7.63
CA GLN A 405 -0.75 -15.51 -7.51
C GLN A 405 0.24 -14.46 -8.05
N ALA A 406 -0.30 -13.40 -8.63
CA ALA A 406 0.49 -12.29 -9.13
C ALA A 406 -0.09 -10.94 -8.68
N VAL A 407 0.78 -10.02 -8.31
CA VAL A 407 0.47 -8.60 -8.09
C VAL A 407 1.05 -7.83 -9.28
N MET A 408 0.19 -7.05 -9.94
CA MET A 408 0.57 -6.30 -11.14
C MET A 408 0.98 -4.89 -10.79
N THR A 409 2.25 -4.56 -11.02
CA THR A 409 2.86 -3.25 -10.78
C THR A 409 3.76 -2.81 -11.96
N PRO A 410 3.30 -2.94 -13.23
CA PRO A 410 4.15 -2.60 -14.38
C PRO A 410 4.65 -1.16 -14.27
N ASN A 411 5.98 -0.98 -14.32
CA ASN A 411 6.62 0.30 -14.07
C ASN A 411 6.11 1.43 -14.99
N SER A 412 5.86 1.11 -16.26
CA SER A 412 5.36 2.07 -17.25
C SER A 412 3.94 2.60 -16.98
N TYR A 413 3.20 1.99 -16.03
CA TYR A 413 1.82 2.37 -15.70
C TYR A 413 1.60 2.68 -14.22
N CYS A 414 2.40 2.09 -13.32
CA CYS A 414 2.14 2.12 -11.89
C CYS A 414 3.19 2.92 -11.10
N TYR A 415 4.37 3.17 -11.66
CA TYR A 415 5.41 3.92 -10.97
C TYR A 415 5.17 5.42 -11.05
N LEU A 416 5.41 6.11 -9.94
CA LEU A 416 5.20 7.56 -9.78
C LEU A 416 6.54 8.31 -9.62
N ASP A 417 7.66 7.64 -9.83
CA ASP A 417 9.03 8.14 -9.70
C ASP A 417 9.63 8.61 -11.04
N TYR A 418 8.86 8.54 -12.12
CA TYR A 418 9.23 9.10 -13.41
C TYR A 418 8.81 10.57 -13.53
N CYS A 419 9.56 11.34 -14.27
CA CYS A 419 9.17 12.70 -14.65
C CYS A 419 7.79 12.68 -15.34
N GLN A 420 6.90 13.57 -14.89
CA GLN A 420 5.54 13.67 -15.45
C GLN A 420 5.47 14.58 -16.67
N ASP A 421 6.53 15.37 -16.92
CA ASP A 421 6.71 16.28 -18.07
C ASP A 421 8.16 16.19 -18.57
N ASP A 422 8.67 17.22 -19.19
CA ASP A 422 10.05 17.33 -19.68
C ASP A 422 11.06 17.24 -18.51
N PRO A 423 11.96 16.23 -18.48
CA PRO A 423 12.94 16.05 -17.39
C PRO A 423 13.85 17.25 -17.15
N THR A 424 13.96 18.19 -18.12
CA THR A 424 14.75 19.41 -17.96
C THR A 424 14.01 20.52 -17.18
N ARG A 425 12.71 20.33 -16.91
CA ARG A 425 11.83 21.27 -16.22
C ARG A 425 11.35 20.80 -14.86
N GLU A 426 11.45 19.51 -14.60
CA GLU A 426 11.12 18.90 -13.31
C GLU A 426 12.39 18.76 -12.45
N PRO A 427 12.28 18.97 -11.12
CA PRO A 427 13.42 18.88 -10.22
C PRO A 427 13.96 17.46 -10.06
#